data_3d52c6e42476c573e3ca8947c3488187
#
_entry.id   3d52c6e42476c573e3ca8947c3488187
#
_cell.length_a   1.000
_cell.length_b   1.000
_cell.length_c   1.000
_cell.angle_alpha   90.00
_cell.angle_beta   90.00
_cell.angle_gamma   90.00
#
_symmetry.space_group_name_H-M   'P 1'
#
loop_
_entity.id
_entity.type
_entity.pdbx_description
1 polymer ?
#
loop_
_entity_poly.entity_id
_entity_poly.type
_entity_poly.pdbx_seq_one_letter_code
_entity_poly.pdbx_strand_id
1 'polypeptide(L)'
;MSSTIANEVAETIRLQIGHRAFFMLGTKMIVRHSDRLVFSIGTGARCNGRKVNRCTVILDANDTYTVEVGNLAGLNYKTIGEVSGVYADNLHRVIESLTGMRTSL
;
A
#
# COMPACT_ATOMS: atom_id res chain seq x y z
N MET A 1 -7.34 -12.98 -21.09
CA MET A 1 -6.64 -11.76 -21.47
C MET A 1 -7.12 -10.55 -20.70
N SER A 2 -8.44 -10.39 -20.53
CA SER A 2 -8.93 -9.28 -19.74
C SER A 2 -8.40 -9.30 -18.31
N SER A 3 -8.19 -10.49 -17.72
CA SER A 3 -7.65 -10.61 -16.38
C SER A 3 -6.22 -10.09 -16.31
N THR A 4 -5.42 -10.32 -17.35
CA THR A 4 -4.05 -9.80 -17.40
C THR A 4 -4.06 -8.26 -17.44
N ILE A 5 -4.94 -7.70 -18.27
CA ILE A 5 -5.08 -6.24 -18.37
C ILE A 5 -5.60 -5.67 -17.06
N ALA A 6 -6.58 -6.32 -16.44
CA ALA A 6 -7.18 -5.85 -15.19
C ALA A 6 -6.17 -5.81 -14.05
N ASN A 7 -5.17 -6.69 -14.07
CA ASN A 7 -4.17 -6.76 -13.00
C ASN A 7 -2.88 -5.99 -13.32
N GLU A 8 -2.82 -5.33 -14.47
CA GLU A 8 -1.60 -4.66 -14.91
C GLU A 8 -1.20 -3.51 -13.98
N VAL A 9 -2.16 -2.71 -13.55
CA VAL A 9 -1.92 -1.61 -12.62
C VAL A 9 -1.39 -2.14 -11.31
N ALA A 10 -2.05 -3.15 -10.75
CA ALA A 10 -1.62 -3.73 -9.47
C ALA A 10 -0.22 -4.33 -9.57
N GLU A 11 0.10 -4.98 -10.68
CA GLU A 11 1.41 -5.57 -10.87
C GLU A 11 2.49 -4.50 -11.00
N THR A 12 2.20 -3.39 -11.68
CA THR A 12 3.12 -2.26 -11.77
C THR A 12 3.40 -1.69 -10.38
N ILE A 13 2.37 -1.51 -9.57
CA ILE A 13 2.52 -1.01 -8.20
C ILE A 13 3.39 -1.97 -7.39
N ARG A 14 3.12 -3.27 -7.51
CA ARG A 14 3.88 -4.29 -6.79
C ARG A 14 5.37 -4.22 -7.14
N LEU A 15 5.68 -4.07 -8.42
CA LEU A 15 7.07 -3.97 -8.87
C LEU A 15 7.74 -2.69 -8.40
N GLN A 16 7.01 -1.59 -8.35
CA GLN A 16 7.54 -0.32 -7.88
C GLN A 16 7.83 -0.33 -6.39
N ILE A 17 6.99 -1.00 -5.60
CA ILE A 17 7.24 -1.17 -4.17
C ILE A 17 8.43 -2.10 -3.97
N GLY A 18 8.41 -3.23 -4.66
CA GLY A 18 9.52 -4.17 -4.67
C GLY A 18 9.46 -5.19 -3.54
N HIS A 19 10.09 -6.33 -3.79
CA HIS A 19 10.05 -7.47 -2.88
C HIS A 19 10.65 -7.14 -1.52
N ARG A 20 11.75 -6.40 -1.50
CA ARG A 20 12.43 -6.05 -0.24
C ARG A 20 11.51 -5.22 0.67
N ALA A 21 10.79 -4.27 0.08
CA ALA A 21 9.89 -3.43 0.86
C ALA A 21 8.78 -4.25 1.51
N PHE A 22 8.19 -5.18 0.77
CA PHE A 22 7.17 -6.06 1.35
C PHE A 22 7.72 -6.88 2.49
N PHE A 23 8.93 -7.39 2.35
CA PHE A 23 9.58 -8.13 3.42
C PHE A 23 9.77 -7.24 4.65
N MET A 24 10.28 -6.03 4.46
CA MET A 24 10.51 -5.08 5.55
C MET A 24 9.21 -4.66 6.24
N LEU A 25 8.12 -4.57 5.47
CA LEU A 25 6.81 -4.21 6.01
C LEU A 25 6.08 -5.38 6.67
N GLY A 26 6.63 -6.57 6.60
CA GLY A 26 5.99 -7.76 7.17
C GLY A 26 4.73 -8.18 6.44
N THR A 27 4.68 -7.93 5.12
CA THR A 27 3.51 -8.25 4.31
C THR A 27 3.35 -9.76 4.16
N LYS A 28 2.16 -10.26 4.45
CA LYS A 28 1.81 -11.68 4.32
C LYS A 28 0.76 -11.91 3.24
N MET A 29 0.02 -10.89 2.86
CA MET A 29 -1.06 -11.01 1.91
C MET A 29 -1.04 -9.81 0.96
N ILE A 30 -1.20 -10.10 -0.33
CA ILE A 30 -1.29 -9.08 -1.37
C ILE A 30 -2.51 -9.40 -2.21
N VAL A 31 -3.40 -8.43 -2.38
CA VAL A 31 -4.60 -8.56 -3.19
C VAL A 31 -4.54 -7.55 -4.33
N ARG A 32 -4.75 -8.03 -5.54
CA ARG A 32 -4.70 -7.22 -6.76
C ARG A 32 -6.10 -6.86 -7.23
N HIS A 33 -6.31 -5.59 -7.51
CA HIS A 33 -7.53 -5.08 -8.11
C HIS A 33 -7.19 -4.36 -9.41
N SER A 34 -8.20 -3.96 -10.17
CA SER A 34 -7.99 -3.33 -11.48
C SER A 34 -7.28 -1.99 -11.40
N ASP A 35 -7.44 -1.26 -10.30
CA ASP A 35 -6.90 0.09 -10.14
C ASP A 35 -6.01 0.24 -8.91
N ARG A 36 -5.78 -0.83 -8.14
CA ARG A 36 -5.08 -0.71 -6.87
C ARG A 36 -4.46 -2.02 -6.40
N LEU A 37 -3.56 -1.88 -5.46
CA LEU A 37 -2.96 -3.01 -4.76
C LEU A 37 -3.23 -2.84 -3.27
N VAL A 38 -3.73 -3.89 -2.62
CA VAL A 38 -3.97 -3.90 -1.17
C VAL A 38 -3.04 -4.94 -0.57
N PHE A 39 -2.35 -4.58 0.50
CA PHE A 39 -1.46 -5.54 1.15
C PHE A 39 -1.47 -5.37 2.67
N SER A 40 -1.16 -6.46 3.35
CA SER A 40 -1.09 -6.46 4.81
C SER A 40 0.24 -5.89 5.28
N ILE A 41 0.24 -5.34 6.49
CA ILE A 41 1.43 -4.82 7.13
C ILE A 41 1.55 -5.51 8.48
N GLY A 42 2.77 -5.86 8.87
CA GLY A 42 3.03 -6.56 10.12
C GLY A 42 2.80 -5.69 11.34
N THR A 43 2.93 -6.32 12.49
CA THR A 43 2.76 -5.63 13.78
C THR A 43 3.81 -4.55 13.94
N GLY A 44 3.44 -3.48 14.63
CA GLY A 44 4.34 -2.35 14.88
C GLY A 44 4.08 -1.16 13.99
N ALA A 45 3.34 -1.33 12.89
CA ALA A 45 3.00 -0.20 12.02
C ALA A 45 1.97 0.69 12.70
N ARG A 46 2.21 1.98 12.69
CA ARG A 46 1.32 2.95 13.30
C ARG A 46 1.26 4.22 12.46
N CYS A 47 0.08 4.81 12.41
CA CYS A 47 -0.15 6.09 11.77
C CYS A 47 -0.85 6.98 12.80
N ASN A 48 -0.24 8.10 13.14
CA ASN A 48 -0.76 9.03 14.14
C ASN A 48 -1.07 8.33 15.48
N GLY A 49 -0.19 7.40 15.88
CA GLY A 49 -0.35 6.66 17.13
C GLY A 49 -1.34 5.51 17.09
N ARG A 50 -2.01 5.30 15.97
CA ARG A 50 -3.00 4.22 15.81
C ARG A 50 -2.41 3.07 15.01
N LYS A 51 -2.73 1.85 15.41
CA LYS A 51 -2.29 0.66 14.69
C LYS A 51 -2.87 0.64 13.27
N VAL A 52 -2.02 0.30 12.30
CA VAL A 52 -2.46 0.05 10.93
C VAL A 52 -1.93 -1.32 10.51
N ASN A 53 -2.73 -2.07 9.78
CA ASN A 53 -2.35 -3.41 9.32
C ASN A 53 -2.67 -3.63 7.85
N ARG A 54 -3.14 -2.61 7.15
CA ARG A 54 -3.44 -2.67 5.71
C ARG A 54 -2.94 -1.40 5.05
N CYS A 55 -2.41 -1.56 3.84
CA CYS A 55 -2.01 -0.45 3.01
C CYS A 55 -2.61 -0.66 1.62
N THR A 56 -3.15 0.41 1.05
CA THR A 56 -3.73 0.39 -0.28
C THR A 56 -3.04 1.46 -1.11
N VAL A 57 -2.59 1.11 -2.30
CA VAL A 57 -2.02 2.05 -3.26
C VAL A 57 -2.94 2.05 -4.46
N ILE A 58 -3.51 3.21 -4.77
CA ILE A 58 -4.53 3.38 -5.81
C ILE A 58 -3.95 4.25 -6.92
N LEU A 59 -4.12 3.82 -8.17
CA LEU A 59 -3.77 4.65 -9.32
C LEU A 59 -4.96 5.53 -9.66
N ASP A 60 -4.76 6.84 -9.54
CA ASP A 60 -5.79 7.84 -9.81
C ASP A 60 -5.82 8.20 -11.30
N ALA A 61 -6.89 8.86 -11.71
CA ALA A 61 -7.10 9.23 -13.13
C ALA A 61 -6.02 10.15 -13.68
N ASN A 62 -5.34 10.91 -12.83
CA ASN A 62 -4.28 11.83 -13.24
C ASN A 62 -2.88 11.21 -13.22
N ASP A 63 -2.80 9.89 -13.17
CA ASP A 63 -1.55 9.11 -13.16
C ASP A 63 -0.69 9.32 -11.93
N THR A 64 -1.26 9.78 -10.84
CA THR A 64 -0.59 9.78 -9.54
C THR A 64 -1.22 8.71 -8.67
N TYR A 65 -0.58 8.43 -7.53
CA TYR A 65 -1.10 7.45 -6.59
C TYR A 65 -1.70 8.12 -5.37
N THR A 66 -2.70 7.45 -4.80
CA THR A 66 -3.16 7.71 -3.44
C THR A 66 -2.73 6.53 -2.60
N VAL A 67 -2.03 6.81 -1.50
CA VAL A 67 -1.59 5.78 -0.55
C VAL A 67 -2.42 5.93 0.70
N GLU A 68 -3.05 4.84 1.11
CA GLU A 68 -3.97 4.81 2.24
C GLU A 68 -3.54 3.71 3.19
N VAL A 69 -3.57 3.99 4.48
CA VAL A 69 -3.33 2.96 5.50
C VAL A 69 -4.52 2.93 6.44
N GLY A 70 -4.82 1.74 6.92
CA GLY A 70 -5.96 1.57 7.80
C GLY A 70 -5.84 0.32 8.66
N ASN A 71 -6.84 0.11 9.46
CA ASN A 71 -6.91 -1.04 10.36
C ASN A 71 -8.10 -1.90 9.99
N LEU A 72 -7.82 -3.17 9.73
CA LEU A 72 -8.86 -4.19 9.50
C LEU A 72 -8.94 -5.05 10.75
N ALA A 73 -10.11 -5.03 11.40
CA ALA A 73 -10.39 -5.86 12.57
C ALA A 73 -11.64 -6.67 12.25
N GLY A 74 -11.45 -7.96 12.00
CA GLY A 74 -12.53 -8.81 11.53
C GLY A 74 -13.01 -8.35 10.16
N LEU A 75 -14.28 -7.96 10.05
CA LEU A 75 -14.86 -7.45 8.81
C LEU A 75 -14.91 -5.94 8.76
N ASN A 76 -14.41 -5.26 9.81
CA ASN A 76 -14.49 -3.80 9.90
C ASN A 76 -13.16 -3.19 9.51
N TYR A 77 -13.18 -2.39 8.45
CA TYR A 77 -12.01 -1.65 8.00
C TYR A 77 -12.18 -0.16 8.26
N LYS A 78 -11.14 0.46 8.80
CA LYS A 78 -11.16 1.90 9.06
C LYS A 78 -9.89 2.53 8.50
N THR A 79 -10.05 3.54 7.65
CA THR A 79 -8.93 4.31 7.12
C THR A 79 -8.40 5.22 8.23
N ILE A 80 -7.08 5.17 8.45
CA ILE A 80 -6.42 5.95 9.49
C ILE A 80 -5.62 7.10 8.87
N GLY A 81 -4.98 6.88 7.73
CA GLY A 81 -4.19 7.90 7.07
C GLY A 81 -4.22 7.76 5.56
N GLU A 82 -4.01 8.87 4.86
CA GLU A 82 -4.09 8.90 3.41
C GLU A 82 -3.27 10.05 2.86
N VAL A 83 -2.55 9.81 1.75
CA VAL A 83 -1.81 10.83 1.02
C VAL A 83 -2.08 10.66 -0.46
N SER A 84 -2.55 11.72 -1.12
CA SER A 84 -2.82 11.72 -2.56
C SER A 84 -1.71 12.45 -3.32
N GLY A 85 -1.72 12.35 -4.65
CA GLY A 85 -0.75 13.04 -5.49
C GLY A 85 0.66 12.48 -5.38
N VAL A 86 0.78 11.18 -5.10
CA VAL A 86 2.06 10.52 -4.89
C VAL A 86 2.58 9.99 -6.23
N TYR A 87 3.84 10.29 -6.52
CA TYR A 87 4.51 9.74 -7.70
C TYR A 87 5.27 8.46 -7.33
N ALA A 88 5.57 7.65 -8.32
CA ALA A 88 6.28 6.39 -8.09
C ALA A 88 7.59 6.60 -7.31
N ASP A 89 8.30 7.70 -7.60
CA ASP A 89 9.57 8.03 -6.93
C ASP A 89 9.41 8.27 -5.44
N ASN A 90 8.22 8.68 -5.01
CA ASN A 90 7.94 9.03 -3.62
C ASN A 90 7.19 7.94 -2.88
N LEU A 91 6.87 6.85 -3.57
CA LEU A 91 5.99 5.81 -3.04
C LEU A 91 6.54 5.21 -1.74
N HIS A 92 7.83 4.84 -1.72
CA HIS A 92 8.45 4.28 -0.53
C HIS A 92 8.42 5.25 0.64
N ARG A 93 8.77 6.51 0.38
CA ARG A 93 8.80 7.53 1.42
C ARG A 93 7.44 7.74 2.05
N VAL A 94 6.39 7.77 1.22
CA VAL A 94 5.03 7.97 1.72
C VAL A 94 4.57 6.76 2.54
N ILE A 95 4.86 5.55 2.07
CA ILE A 95 4.54 4.34 2.84
C ILE A 95 5.24 4.36 4.19
N GLU A 96 6.53 4.72 4.21
CA GLU A 96 7.28 4.81 5.46
C GLU A 96 6.68 5.84 6.41
N SER A 97 6.28 6.99 5.86
CA SER A 97 5.67 8.06 6.66
C SER A 97 4.35 7.62 7.27
N LEU A 98 3.54 6.89 6.51
CA LEU A 98 2.21 6.47 6.95
C LEU A 98 2.24 5.25 7.88
N THR A 99 3.30 4.47 7.86
CA THR A 99 3.37 3.23 8.65
C THR A 99 4.37 3.31 9.79
N GLY A 100 5.29 4.26 9.74
CA GLY A 100 6.39 4.31 10.68
C GLY A 100 7.40 3.18 10.51
N MET A 101 7.29 2.40 9.43
CA MET A 101 8.16 1.27 9.14
C MET A 101 9.08 1.60 7.98
N ARG A 102 10.21 0.91 7.90
CA ARG A 102 11.16 1.09 6.80
C ARG A 102 10.84 0.17 5.64
N THR A 103 11.12 0.63 4.44
CA THR A 103 11.00 -0.18 3.21
C THR A 103 12.37 -0.64 2.70
N SER A 104 13.44 -0.15 3.32
CA SER A 104 14.81 -0.54 2.99
C SER A 104 15.69 -0.43 4.23
N LEU A 105 16.84 -1.06 4.15
CA LEU A 105 17.82 -1.02 5.24
C LEU A 105 18.58 0.31 5.28
#